data_84861d86e07ae939ba730e672eb819a0
#
_entry.id   84861d86e07ae939ba730e672eb819a0
#
_cell.length_a   1.000
_cell.length_b   1.000
_cell.length_c   1.000
_cell.angle_alpha   90.00
_cell.angle_beta   90.00
_cell.angle_gamma   90.00
#
_symmetry.space_group_name_H-M   'P 1'
#
loop_
_entity.id
_entity.type
_entity.pdbx_description
1 polymer ?
#
loop_
_entity_poly.entity_id
_entity_poly.type
_entity_poly.pdbx_seq_one_letter_code
_entity_poly.pdbx_strand_id
1 'polypeptide(L)'
;MRHSLAGRAETSMQARLLAQLRDEGPLSRVQLADRLNVSRTTIAAEVGRLTELGMAHEVGPAASRGGRRSTLVDLAPDIRFVGISIGATSMSVGLTDGRLSVLGTRTRTCDIRSGPEKVLATALDEVRALLDEHGVTEPMGAGVGVPGPVDFHRGVSVSPPIMPGWDGYPVRDAVARELGCPVVLDNDVNVLAAGEQHAGVARTARDFLYVKIGTGIGCGIVVDGELYRGVDGCAGDIGHIRVEDFGPTCACGNTGCLEAFSGGAALAREALAAARSGRSPVLAELLAEKGELSAEDIAIAVARGDAQAVQLIRESGHRIGQVLASLVSFFNPGLIVIGGRVSKLGHGLLAEIRSVTYRRSLPLATGNLPIVLSELGDEGGVIGAAHLISASVYAPSSGEA
;
A
#
# COMPACT_ATOMS: atom_id res chain seq x y z
N MET A 1 -2.29 -31.72 19.56
CA MET A 1 -3.51 -31.70 18.75
C MET A 1 -3.31 -30.64 17.69
N ARG A 2 -3.17 -31.02 16.43
CA ARG A 2 -3.03 -30.07 15.31
C ARG A 2 -4.38 -29.38 15.12
N HIS A 3 -4.52 -28.10 15.50
CA HIS A 3 -5.61 -27.31 15.01
C HIS A 3 -5.33 -27.05 13.52
N SER A 4 -5.97 -27.87 12.70
CA SER A 4 -6.14 -27.65 11.27
C SER A 4 -6.63 -26.22 11.06
N LEU A 5 -5.97 -25.50 10.14
CA LEU A 5 -6.29 -24.21 9.54
C LEU A 5 -7.71 -23.74 9.92
N ALA A 6 -7.77 -22.71 10.77
CA ALA A 6 -9.01 -22.04 11.15
C ALA A 6 -9.82 -21.73 9.89
N GLY A 7 -11.11 -22.01 9.92
CA GLY A 7 -11.98 -22.04 8.76
C GLY A 7 -11.94 -20.73 7.97
N ARG A 8 -11.98 -20.87 6.66
CA ARG A 8 -12.31 -19.78 5.75
C ARG A 8 -13.82 -19.58 5.76
N ALA A 9 -14.29 -18.39 5.36
CA ALA A 9 -15.72 -18.23 5.09
C ALA A 9 -16.18 -19.26 4.05
N GLU A 10 -17.29 -19.91 4.34
CA GLU A 10 -17.86 -20.93 3.44
C GLU A 10 -18.87 -20.31 2.47
N THR A 11 -19.42 -19.14 2.83
CA THR A 11 -20.46 -18.47 2.05
C THR A 11 -20.13 -17.00 1.83
N SER A 12 -20.69 -16.40 0.77
CA SER A 12 -20.58 -14.95 0.52
C SER A 12 -21.18 -14.12 1.65
N MET A 13 -22.14 -14.64 2.40
CA MET A 13 -22.72 -13.96 3.56
C MET A 13 -21.74 -13.91 4.72
N GLN A 14 -21.02 -14.99 5.00
CA GLN A 14 -19.97 -15.03 6.02
C GLN A 14 -18.83 -14.07 5.67
N ALA A 15 -18.42 -14.02 4.40
CA ALA A 15 -17.42 -13.08 3.92
C ALA A 15 -17.82 -11.62 4.20
N ARG A 16 -19.07 -11.26 3.87
CA ARG A 16 -19.62 -9.93 4.14
C ARG A 16 -19.70 -9.60 5.64
N LEU A 17 -20.06 -10.59 6.48
CA LEU A 17 -20.08 -10.44 7.94
C LEU A 17 -18.69 -10.18 8.49
N LEU A 18 -17.69 -10.96 8.09
CA LEU A 18 -16.31 -10.79 8.54
C LEU A 18 -15.72 -9.45 8.08
N ALA A 19 -15.96 -9.05 6.85
CA ALA A 19 -15.56 -7.74 6.34
C ALA A 19 -16.21 -6.61 7.16
N GLN A 20 -17.50 -6.71 7.46
CA GLN A 20 -18.21 -5.71 8.27
C GLN A 20 -17.64 -5.60 9.69
N LEU A 21 -17.31 -6.74 10.32
CA LEU A 21 -16.70 -6.75 11.66
C LEU A 21 -15.25 -6.23 11.62
N ARG A 22 -14.50 -6.51 10.56
CA ARG A 22 -13.16 -5.96 10.35
C ARG A 22 -13.19 -4.43 10.27
N ASP A 23 -14.10 -3.89 9.47
CA ASP A 23 -14.09 -2.46 9.10
C ASP A 23 -14.77 -1.58 10.15
N GLU A 24 -15.78 -2.08 10.86
CA GLU A 24 -16.55 -1.28 11.82
C GLU A 24 -16.40 -1.73 13.29
N GLY A 25 -15.84 -2.91 13.53
CA GLY A 25 -15.65 -3.48 14.86
C GLY A 25 -16.88 -4.21 15.41
N PRO A 26 -17.00 -4.31 16.77
CA PRO A 26 -18.07 -5.10 17.37
C PRO A 26 -19.46 -4.56 17.05
N LEU A 27 -20.33 -5.42 16.52
CA LEU A 27 -21.69 -5.08 16.11
C LEU A 27 -22.71 -6.06 16.74
N SER A 28 -23.89 -5.57 17.07
CA SER A 28 -24.99 -6.44 17.44
C SER A 28 -25.57 -7.14 16.21
N ARG A 29 -26.19 -8.31 16.42
CA ARG A 29 -26.88 -9.04 15.33
C ARG A 29 -27.95 -8.20 14.63
N VAL A 30 -28.56 -7.25 15.35
CA VAL A 30 -29.53 -6.30 14.77
C VAL A 30 -28.81 -5.35 13.79
N GLN A 31 -27.71 -4.75 14.24
CA GLN A 31 -26.94 -3.84 13.38
C GLN A 31 -26.39 -4.57 12.14
N LEU A 32 -25.90 -5.80 12.31
CA LEU A 32 -25.45 -6.63 11.18
C LEU A 32 -26.59 -6.92 10.19
N ALA A 33 -27.78 -7.25 10.70
CA ALA A 33 -28.97 -7.49 9.86
C ALA A 33 -29.36 -6.27 9.06
N ASP A 34 -29.39 -5.11 9.71
CA ASP A 34 -29.75 -3.81 9.09
C ASP A 34 -28.73 -3.42 8.00
N ARG A 35 -27.41 -3.52 8.30
CA ARG A 35 -26.33 -3.14 7.35
C ARG A 35 -26.23 -4.06 6.13
N LEU A 36 -26.40 -5.36 6.35
CA LEU A 36 -26.32 -6.34 5.27
C LEU A 36 -27.64 -6.55 4.55
N ASN A 37 -28.72 -5.90 5.03
CA ASN A 37 -30.08 -5.99 4.50
C ASN A 37 -30.58 -7.43 4.42
N VAL A 38 -30.46 -8.17 5.53
CA VAL A 38 -30.91 -9.57 5.66
C VAL A 38 -31.68 -9.81 6.94
N SER A 39 -32.35 -10.96 7.06
CA SER A 39 -33.13 -11.29 8.23
C SER A 39 -32.25 -11.53 9.47
N ARG A 40 -32.76 -11.20 10.66
CA ARG A 40 -32.09 -11.50 11.94
C ARG A 40 -31.84 -12.99 12.14
N THR A 41 -32.70 -13.84 11.60
CA THR A 41 -32.55 -15.30 11.64
C THR A 41 -31.34 -15.76 10.82
N THR A 42 -31.16 -15.18 9.63
CA THR A 42 -30.00 -15.45 8.77
C THR A 42 -28.71 -15.03 9.48
N ILE A 43 -28.67 -13.81 10.04
CA ILE A 43 -27.50 -13.34 10.80
C ILE A 43 -27.20 -14.24 12.00
N ALA A 44 -28.22 -14.66 12.75
CA ALA A 44 -28.00 -15.54 13.92
C ALA A 44 -27.38 -16.90 13.51
N ALA A 45 -27.85 -17.49 12.40
CA ALA A 45 -27.33 -18.75 11.89
C ALA A 45 -25.86 -18.59 11.41
N GLU A 46 -25.57 -17.55 10.62
CA GLU A 46 -24.22 -17.36 10.08
C GLU A 46 -23.21 -16.96 11.17
N VAL A 47 -23.59 -16.13 12.14
CA VAL A 47 -22.75 -15.82 13.30
C VAL A 47 -22.47 -17.08 14.12
N GLY A 48 -23.47 -17.96 14.29
CA GLY A 48 -23.29 -19.27 14.95
C GLY A 48 -22.22 -20.11 14.26
N ARG A 49 -22.29 -20.24 12.94
CA ARG A 49 -21.30 -20.97 12.13
C ARG A 49 -19.90 -20.33 12.22
N LEU A 50 -19.80 -19.00 12.11
CA LEU A 50 -18.53 -18.30 12.25
C LEU A 50 -17.93 -18.48 13.65
N THR A 51 -18.76 -18.59 14.68
CA THR A 51 -18.29 -18.89 16.04
C THR A 51 -17.78 -20.33 16.15
N GLU A 52 -18.46 -21.29 15.56
CA GLU A 52 -18.02 -22.69 15.48
C GLU A 52 -16.71 -22.84 14.70
N LEU A 53 -16.51 -22.04 13.64
CA LEU A 53 -15.27 -21.96 12.86
C LEU A 53 -14.14 -21.20 13.59
N GLY A 54 -14.40 -20.61 14.76
CA GLY A 54 -13.43 -19.81 15.50
C GLY A 54 -13.07 -18.48 14.84
N MET A 55 -13.93 -17.95 13.95
CA MET A 55 -13.70 -16.68 13.24
C MET A 55 -14.40 -15.48 13.89
N ALA A 56 -15.42 -15.72 14.70
CA ALA A 56 -16.16 -14.70 15.44
C ALA A 56 -16.43 -15.14 16.87
N HIS A 57 -16.68 -14.19 17.77
CA HIS A 57 -17.06 -14.46 19.14
C HIS A 57 -17.99 -13.38 19.71
N GLU A 58 -18.64 -13.66 20.83
CA GLU A 58 -19.46 -12.70 21.55
C GLU A 58 -18.61 -11.90 22.57
N VAL A 59 -18.69 -10.58 22.54
CA VAL A 59 -17.85 -9.66 23.36
C VAL A 59 -18.60 -8.95 24.47
N GLY A 60 -19.83 -9.36 24.78
CA GLY A 60 -20.61 -8.79 25.87
C GLY A 60 -21.76 -7.88 25.41
N PRO A 61 -22.47 -7.24 26.36
CA PRO A 61 -23.67 -6.49 26.05
C PRO A 61 -23.35 -5.13 25.42
N ALA A 62 -24.12 -4.75 24.39
CA ALA A 62 -24.10 -3.41 23.82
C ALA A 62 -24.49 -2.33 24.86
N ALA A 63 -24.04 -1.09 24.63
CA ALA A 63 -24.48 0.06 25.41
C ALA A 63 -26.01 0.20 25.30
N SER A 64 -26.71 0.26 26.46
CA SER A 64 -28.19 0.31 26.51
C SER A 64 -28.70 1.73 26.27
N ARG A 65 -29.65 1.87 25.36
CA ARG A 65 -30.49 3.06 25.19
C ARG A 65 -31.93 2.81 25.70
N GLY A 66 -32.12 1.80 26.62
CA GLY A 66 -33.43 1.32 27.09
C GLY A 66 -33.82 0.01 26.39
N GLY A 67 -34.17 -1.02 27.18
CA GLY A 67 -34.57 -2.37 26.71
C GLY A 67 -33.52 -3.45 26.98
N ARG A 68 -33.84 -4.69 26.56
CA ARG A 68 -32.95 -5.85 26.71
C ARG A 68 -31.64 -5.61 25.90
N ARG A 69 -30.50 -5.67 26.59
CA ARG A 69 -29.18 -5.49 26.00
C ARG A 69 -28.92 -6.58 24.98
N SER A 70 -28.58 -6.20 23.73
CA SER A 70 -28.13 -7.13 22.70
C SER A 70 -26.65 -7.46 22.91
N THR A 71 -26.25 -8.69 22.67
CA THR A 71 -24.85 -9.11 22.68
C THR A 71 -24.17 -8.60 21.40
N LEU A 72 -22.95 -8.08 21.53
CA LEU A 72 -22.09 -7.72 20.41
C LEU A 72 -21.32 -8.95 19.92
N VAL A 73 -21.07 -8.99 18.62
CA VAL A 73 -20.23 -9.97 17.93
C VAL A 73 -19.01 -9.26 17.40
N ASP A 74 -17.84 -9.83 17.55
CA ASP A 74 -16.58 -9.34 17.00
C ASP A 74 -15.80 -10.47 16.35
N LEU A 75 -14.75 -10.14 15.60
CA LEU A 75 -13.77 -11.11 15.09
C LEU A 75 -13.09 -11.84 16.24
N ALA A 76 -12.76 -13.11 16.04
CA ALA A 76 -12.06 -13.88 17.07
C ALA A 76 -10.73 -13.22 17.46
N PRO A 77 -10.39 -13.20 18.77
CA PRO A 77 -9.25 -12.44 19.28
C PRO A 77 -7.89 -12.99 18.83
N ASP A 78 -7.84 -14.23 18.36
CA ASP A 78 -6.63 -14.91 17.93
C ASP A 78 -6.31 -14.74 16.44
N ILE A 79 -7.19 -14.06 15.69
CA ILE A 79 -6.94 -13.77 14.27
C ILE A 79 -5.75 -12.83 14.15
N ARG A 80 -4.74 -13.26 13.38
CA ARG A 80 -3.52 -12.50 13.10
C ARG A 80 -3.20 -12.53 11.61
N PHE A 81 -2.84 -11.37 11.07
CA PHE A 81 -2.33 -11.26 9.71
C PHE A 81 -0.93 -10.66 9.70
N VAL A 82 -0.12 -11.13 8.77
CA VAL A 82 1.21 -10.58 8.50
C VAL A 82 1.13 -9.68 7.28
N GLY A 83 1.67 -8.46 7.38
CA GLY A 83 1.89 -7.55 6.27
C GLY A 83 3.37 -7.40 5.97
N ILE A 84 3.78 -7.65 4.71
CA ILE A 84 5.15 -7.48 4.23
C ILE A 84 5.11 -6.48 3.08
N SER A 85 5.76 -5.33 3.25
CA SER A 85 5.88 -4.29 2.22
C SER A 85 7.34 -4.09 1.88
N ILE A 86 7.73 -4.51 0.68
CA ILE A 86 9.10 -4.42 0.18
C ILE A 86 9.17 -3.27 -0.83
N GLY A 87 10.09 -2.34 -0.63
CA GLY A 87 10.45 -1.30 -1.58
C GLY A 87 11.83 -1.55 -2.18
N ALA A 88 12.31 -0.64 -3.03
CA ALA A 88 13.62 -0.78 -3.65
C ALA A 88 14.79 -0.69 -2.67
N THR A 89 14.64 0.13 -1.61
CA THR A 89 15.72 0.44 -0.65
C THR A 89 15.36 0.18 0.81
N SER A 90 14.12 -0.18 1.09
CA SER A 90 13.65 -0.49 2.45
C SER A 90 12.50 -1.48 2.40
N MET A 91 12.32 -2.20 3.50
CA MET A 91 11.16 -3.07 3.72
C MET A 91 10.55 -2.78 5.08
N SER A 92 9.25 -2.96 5.20
CA SER A 92 8.51 -2.95 6.46
C SER A 92 7.71 -4.24 6.58
N VAL A 93 7.80 -4.89 7.73
CA VAL A 93 6.99 -6.05 8.07
C VAL A 93 6.20 -5.74 9.32
N GLY A 94 5.02 -6.32 9.45
CA GLY A 94 4.20 -6.10 10.63
C GLY A 94 3.19 -7.20 10.87
N LEU A 95 2.72 -7.24 12.11
CA LEU A 95 1.68 -8.12 12.59
C LEU A 95 0.46 -7.29 12.94
N THR A 96 -0.72 -7.74 12.52
CA THR A 96 -2.01 -7.09 12.84
C THR A 96 -2.96 -8.07 13.51
N ASP A 97 -3.96 -7.54 14.21
CA ASP A 97 -5.14 -8.28 14.63
C ASP A 97 -6.11 -8.51 13.46
N GLY A 98 -7.24 -9.16 13.72
CA GLY A 98 -8.29 -9.42 12.71
C GLY A 98 -8.94 -8.16 12.13
N ARG A 99 -8.84 -7.03 12.83
CA ARG A 99 -9.34 -5.70 12.43
C ARG A 99 -8.26 -4.83 11.80
N LEU A 100 -7.10 -5.42 11.56
CA LEU A 100 -5.93 -4.80 10.95
C LEU A 100 -5.30 -3.68 11.80
N SER A 101 -5.59 -3.65 13.11
CA SER A 101 -4.84 -2.82 14.04
C SER A 101 -3.43 -3.36 14.17
N VAL A 102 -2.45 -2.50 13.99
CA VAL A 102 -1.04 -2.89 14.01
C VAL A 102 -0.61 -3.22 15.45
N LEU A 103 -0.12 -4.43 15.66
CA LEU A 103 0.38 -4.92 16.95
C LEU A 103 1.89 -4.69 17.10
N GLY A 104 2.61 -4.77 16.00
CA GLY A 104 4.04 -4.49 15.95
C GLY A 104 4.53 -4.36 14.51
N THR A 105 5.55 -3.52 14.32
CA THR A 105 6.20 -3.32 13.01
C THR A 105 7.71 -3.32 13.15
N ARG A 106 8.39 -3.72 12.08
CA ARG A 106 9.83 -3.65 11.93
C ARG A 106 10.19 -3.14 10.55
N THR A 107 11.04 -2.11 10.50
CA THR A 107 11.53 -1.54 9.24
C THR A 107 13.02 -1.79 9.12
N ARG A 108 13.46 -2.23 7.93
CA ARG A 108 14.86 -2.48 7.59
C ARG A 108 15.24 -1.82 6.28
N THR A 109 16.47 -1.40 6.16
CA THR A 109 17.06 -1.10 4.86
C THR A 109 17.25 -2.40 4.08
N CYS A 110 16.97 -2.37 2.79
CA CYS A 110 17.26 -3.49 1.89
C CYS A 110 17.73 -2.93 0.54
N ASP A 111 18.44 -3.73 -0.20
CA ASP A 111 18.69 -3.49 -1.61
C ASP A 111 17.96 -4.58 -2.41
N ILE A 112 16.92 -4.21 -3.11
CA ILE A 112 16.10 -5.14 -3.89
C ILE A 112 16.93 -5.88 -4.95
N ARG A 113 18.06 -5.28 -5.39
CA ARG A 113 19.00 -5.86 -6.35
C ARG A 113 19.82 -7.03 -5.79
N SER A 114 19.76 -7.25 -4.48
CA SER A 114 20.41 -8.40 -3.83
C SER A 114 19.77 -9.75 -4.17
N GLY A 115 18.67 -9.74 -4.92
CA GLY A 115 17.92 -10.92 -5.33
C GLY A 115 16.82 -11.35 -4.36
N PRO A 116 15.85 -12.14 -4.86
CA PRO A 116 14.67 -12.50 -4.09
C PRO A 116 14.96 -13.32 -2.84
N GLU A 117 15.86 -14.30 -2.91
CA GLU A 117 16.16 -15.18 -1.78
C GLU A 117 16.66 -14.40 -0.56
N LYS A 118 17.63 -13.50 -0.78
CA LYS A 118 18.22 -12.72 0.30
C LYS A 118 17.23 -11.72 0.90
N VAL A 119 16.47 -11.03 0.02
CA VAL A 119 15.50 -10.03 0.46
C VAL A 119 14.36 -10.68 1.22
N LEU A 120 13.81 -11.79 0.71
CA LEU A 120 12.73 -12.52 1.37
C LEU A 120 13.19 -13.19 2.65
N ALA A 121 14.42 -13.75 2.72
CA ALA A 121 14.97 -14.30 3.95
C ALA A 121 15.01 -13.23 5.05
N THR A 122 15.51 -12.01 4.74
CA THR A 122 15.53 -10.90 5.70
C THR A 122 14.12 -10.53 6.16
N ALA A 123 13.15 -10.43 5.25
CA ALA A 123 11.76 -10.12 5.60
C ALA A 123 11.15 -11.20 6.51
N LEU A 124 11.39 -12.47 6.19
CA LEU A 124 10.88 -13.62 6.96
C LEU A 124 11.51 -13.74 8.34
N ASP A 125 12.78 -13.39 8.49
CA ASP A 125 13.44 -13.36 9.81
C ASP A 125 12.79 -12.28 10.71
N GLU A 126 12.48 -11.10 10.18
CA GLU A 126 11.76 -10.07 10.92
C GLU A 126 10.30 -10.46 11.25
N VAL A 127 9.64 -11.18 10.33
CA VAL A 127 8.30 -11.74 10.59
C VAL A 127 8.35 -12.76 11.72
N ARG A 128 9.28 -13.72 11.68
CA ARG A 128 9.43 -14.73 12.74
C ARG A 128 9.66 -14.07 14.10
N ALA A 129 10.53 -13.07 14.15
CA ALA A 129 10.78 -12.32 15.38
C ALA A 129 9.53 -11.63 15.93
N LEU A 130 8.66 -11.06 15.07
CA LEU A 130 7.38 -10.48 15.49
C LEU A 130 6.39 -11.55 15.96
N LEU A 131 6.30 -12.68 15.28
CA LEU A 131 5.44 -13.79 15.68
C LEU A 131 5.84 -14.35 17.06
N ASP A 132 7.13 -14.54 17.29
CA ASP A 132 7.66 -14.99 18.58
C ASP A 132 7.38 -13.99 19.70
N GLU A 133 7.61 -12.70 19.46
CA GLU A 133 7.36 -11.60 20.41
C GLU A 133 5.89 -11.54 20.86
N HIS A 134 4.97 -11.83 19.94
CA HIS A 134 3.52 -11.80 20.19
C HIS A 134 2.91 -13.17 20.51
N GLY A 135 3.73 -14.22 20.60
CA GLY A 135 3.27 -15.58 20.91
C GLY A 135 2.36 -16.19 19.84
N VAL A 136 2.53 -15.78 18.58
CA VAL A 136 1.74 -16.27 17.44
C VAL A 136 2.48 -17.43 16.79
N THR A 137 1.87 -18.61 16.78
CA THR A 137 2.46 -19.80 16.15
C THR A 137 2.09 -19.92 14.67
N GLU A 138 0.87 -19.55 14.30
CA GLU A 138 0.33 -19.67 12.94
C GLU A 138 -0.50 -18.42 12.63
N PRO A 139 -0.01 -17.51 11.78
CA PRO A 139 -0.84 -16.39 11.30
C PRO A 139 -1.91 -16.91 10.34
N MET A 140 -3.07 -16.26 10.29
CA MET A 140 -4.18 -16.66 9.43
C MET A 140 -3.86 -16.43 7.94
N GLY A 141 -2.91 -15.55 7.65
CA GLY A 141 -2.41 -15.32 6.31
C GLY A 141 -1.39 -14.19 6.26
N ALA A 142 -0.68 -14.08 5.15
CA ALA A 142 0.30 -13.02 4.89
C ALA A 142 0.05 -12.33 3.56
N GLY A 143 0.11 -11.00 3.56
CA GLY A 143 0.14 -10.18 2.35
C GLY A 143 1.55 -9.71 2.06
N VAL A 144 1.93 -9.68 0.78
CA VAL A 144 3.25 -9.26 0.34
C VAL A 144 3.11 -8.21 -0.77
N GLY A 145 3.73 -7.06 -0.59
CA GLY A 145 3.91 -6.04 -1.63
C GLY A 145 5.34 -6.01 -2.11
N VAL A 146 5.56 -6.04 -3.44
CA VAL A 146 6.89 -5.92 -4.05
C VAL A 146 6.90 -4.86 -5.14
N PRO A 147 8.04 -4.21 -5.42
CA PRO A 147 8.14 -3.26 -6.52
C PRO A 147 7.98 -3.95 -7.89
N GLY A 148 7.63 -3.16 -8.91
CA GLY A 148 7.52 -3.59 -10.29
C GLY A 148 6.27 -4.39 -10.62
N PRO A 149 6.13 -4.86 -11.88
CA PRO A 149 4.98 -5.60 -12.34
C PRO A 149 4.83 -6.94 -11.61
N VAL A 150 3.61 -7.28 -11.23
CA VAL A 150 3.25 -8.52 -10.54
C VAL A 150 2.10 -9.20 -11.27
N ASP A 151 2.28 -10.46 -11.61
CA ASP A 151 1.16 -11.34 -11.96
C ASP A 151 0.49 -11.81 -10.65
N PHE A 152 -0.58 -11.11 -10.27
CA PHE A 152 -1.34 -11.37 -9.07
C PHE A 152 -1.89 -12.81 -9.00
N HIS A 153 -2.36 -13.35 -10.13
CA HIS A 153 -2.94 -14.69 -10.20
C HIS A 153 -1.89 -15.78 -10.02
N ARG A 154 -0.74 -15.63 -10.66
CA ARG A 154 0.38 -16.57 -10.54
C ARG A 154 1.19 -16.37 -9.26
N GLY A 155 1.16 -15.18 -8.67
CA GLY A 155 1.94 -14.84 -7.47
C GLY A 155 3.44 -14.70 -7.74
N VAL A 156 3.80 -14.11 -8.90
CA VAL A 156 5.17 -13.93 -9.35
C VAL A 156 5.43 -12.49 -9.80
N SER A 157 6.69 -12.03 -9.69
CA SER A 157 7.12 -10.80 -10.35
C SER A 157 7.36 -11.05 -11.84
N VAL A 158 7.06 -10.06 -12.69
CA VAL A 158 7.18 -10.18 -14.16
C VAL A 158 8.09 -9.09 -14.69
N SER A 159 9.24 -9.48 -15.21
CA SER A 159 10.22 -8.60 -15.87
C SER A 159 10.48 -7.26 -15.15
N PRO A 160 10.71 -7.24 -13.83
CA PRO A 160 10.87 -6.00 -13.10
C PRO A 160 12.20 -5.32 -13.45
N PRO A 161 12.20 -4.04 -13.89
CA PRO A 161 13.39 -3.41 -14.51
C PRO A 161 14.61 -3.28 -13.60
N ILE A 162 14.39 -3.13 -12.28
CA ILE A 162 15.45 -2.85 -11.29
C ILE A 162 15.73 -4.03 -10.34
N MET A 163 15.18 -5.22 -10.64
CA MET A 163 15.16 -6.35 -9.70
C MET A 163 15.76 -7.62 -10.33
N PRO A 164 17.10 -7.75 -10.43
CA PRO A 164 17.74 -8.92 -10.99
C PRO A 164 17.37 -10.19 -10.20
N GLY A 165 17.03 -11.27 -10.93
CA GLY A 165 16.64 -12.57 -10.36
C GLY A 165 15.19 -12.67 -9.91
N TRP A 166 14.39 -11.62 -9.98
CA TRP A 166 12.98 -11.65 -9.58
C TRP A 166 12.01 -12.08 -10.69
N ASP A 167 12.43 -12.03 -11.94
CA ASP A 167 11.57 -12.41 -13.05
C ASP A 167 11.13 -13.88 -12.95
N GLY A 168 9.82 -14.10 -12.89
CA GLY A 168 9.24 -15.42 -12.72
C GLY A 168 9.44 -16.05 -11.33
N TYR A 169 10.07 -15.36 -10.39
CA TYR A 169 10.30 -15.91 -9.05
C TYR A 169 8.97 -16.10 -8.29
N PRO A 170 8.71 -17.28 -7.71
CA PRO A 170 7.44 -17.63 -7.08
C PRO A 170 7.34 -17.07 -5.65
N VAL A 171 7.25 -15.73 -5.53
CA VAL A 171 7.27 -15.02 -4.24
C VAL A 171 6.17 -15.52 -3.31
N ARG A 172 4.93 -15.64 -3.82
CA ARG A 172 3.79 -16.13 -3.03
C ARG A 172 4.07 -17.50 -2.43
N ASP A 173 4.50 -18.45 -3.27
CA ASP A 173 4.70 -19.85 -2.86
C ASP A 173 5.93 -20.01 -1.95
N ALA A 174 6.95 -19.17 -2.14
CA ALA A 174 8.12 -19.14 -1.28
C ALA A 174 7.74 -18.68 0.15
N VAL A 175 7.00 -17.57 0.27
CA VAL A 175 6.56 -17.05 1.56
C VAL A 175 5.53 -17.99 2.22
N ALA A 176 4.60 -18.56 1.45
CA ALA A 176 3.59 -19.49 1.97
C ALA A 176 4.23 -20.76 2.57
N ARG A 177 5.29 -21.27 1.94
CA ARG A 177 6.03 -22.46 2.45
C ARG A 177 6.70 -22.17 3.79
N GLU A 178 7.29 -20.97 3.95
CA GLU A 178 8.00 -20.58 5.16
C GLU A 178 7.09 -20.24 6.34
N LEU A 179 5.93 -19.62 6.06
CA LEU A 179 4.99 -19.20 7.10
C LEU A 179 3.87 -20.22 7.38
N GLY A 180 3.70 -21.23 6.53
CA GLY A 180 2.67 -22.26 6.68
C GLY A 180 1.24 -21.73 6.51
N CYS A 181 1.04 -20.55 5.92
CA CYS A 181 -0.26 -19.91 5.78
C CYS A 181 -0.53 -19.44 4.35
N PRO A 182 -1.80 -19.14 3.99
CA PRO A 182 -2.14 -18.51 2.71
C PRO A 182 -1.42 -17.18 2.52
N VAL A 183 -1.00 -16.91 1.26
CA VAL A 183 -0.29 -15.66 0.91
C VAL A 183 -0.92 -15.04 -0.32
N VAL A 184 -1.06 -13.71 -0.31
CA VAL A 184 -1.32 -12.90 -1.51
C VAL A 184 -0.09 -12.06 -1.82
N LEU A 185 0.20 -11.89 -3.13
CA LEU A 185 1.24 -11.02 -3.64
C LEU A 185 0.62 -9.93 -4.50
N ASP A 186 1.04 -8.69 -4.33
CA ASP A 186 0.65 -7.57 -5.18
C ASP A 186 1.81 -6.60 -5.40
N ASN A 187 1.61 -5.65 -6.29
CA ASN A 187 2.52 -4.53 -6.44
C ASN A 187 2.51 -3.63 -5.18
N ASP A 188 3.66 -3.09 -4.80
CA ASP A 188 3.82 -2.28 -3.60
C ASP A 188 2.94 -1.02 -3.58
N VAL A 189 2.62 -0.44 -4.74
CA VAL A 189 1.74 0.73 -4.83
C VAL A 189 0.28 0.34 -4.62
N ASN A 190 -0.15 -0.81 -5.13
CA ASN A 190 -1.48 -1.36 -4.88
C ASN A 190 -1.68 -1.66 -3.38
N VAL A 191 -0.67 -2.23 -2.75
CA VAL A 191 -0.67 -2.48 -1.31
C VAL A 191 -0.80 -1.17 -0.53
N LEU A 192 -0.06 -0.12 -0.90
CA LEU A 192 -0.16 1.19 -0.25
C LEU A 192 -1.54 1.83 -0.47
N ALA A 193 -2.13 1.70 -1.66
CA ALA A 193 -3.49 2.18 -1.92
C ALA A 193 -4.54 1.46 -1.04
N ALA A 194 -4.41 0.13 -0.88
CA ALA A 194 -5.26 -0.65 0.01
C ALA A 194 -5.12 -0.21 1.48
N GLY A 195 -3.92 0.14 1.93
CA GLY A 195 -3.67 0.69 3.26
C GLY A 195 -4.36 2.04 3.48
N GLU A 196 -4.26 2.96 2.52
CA GLU A 196 -4.94 4.25 2.57
C GLU A 196 -6.47 4.12 2.56
N GLN A 197 -6.99 3.17 1.81
CA GLN A 197 -8.41 2.88 1.77
C GLN A 197 -8.92 2.35 3.10
N HIS A 198 -8.17 1.47 3.77
CA HIS A 198 -8.60 0.87 5.03
C HIS A 198 -8.40 1.81 6.23
N ALA A 199 -7.23 2.41 6.38
CA ALA A 199 -6.83 3.13 7.60
C ALA A 199 -6.43 4.60 7.38
N GLY A 200 -6.22 5.04 6.12
CA GLY A 200 -5.69 6.36 5.82
C GLY A 200 -6.74 7.39 5.42
N VAL A 201 -6.28 8.39 4.68
CA VAL A 201 -7.10 9.54 4.23
C VAL A 201 -8.14 9.15 3.18
N ALA A 202 -8.02 7.97 2.55
CA ALA A 202 -8.93 7.48 1.51
C ALA A 202 -10.08 6.59 2.05
N ARG A 203 -10.28 6.47 3.36
CA ARG A 203 -11.32 5.59 3.98
C ARG A 203 -12.74 5.81 3.48
N THR A 204 -13.06 7.02 3.05
CA THR A 204 -14.39 7.38 2.55
C THR A 204 -14.45 7.57 1.04
N ALA A 205 -13.30 7.47 0.36
CA ALA A 205 -13.20 7.64 -1.09
C ALA A 205 -13.45 6.30 -1.79
N ARG A 206 -14.38 6.28 -2.74
CA ARG A 206 -14.66 5.09 -3.56
C ARG A 206 -13.78 5.04 -4.80
N ASP A 207 -13.46 6.22 -5.35
CA ASP A 207 -12.69 6.38 -6.57
C ASP A 207 -11.51 7.31 -6.28
N PHE A 208 -10.31 6.75 -6.22
CA PHE A 208 -9.12 7.53 -5.92
C PHE A 208 -7.86 6.98 -6.58
N LEU A 209 -6.85 7.83 -6.67
CA LEU A 209 -5.51 7.49 -7.10
C LEU A 209 -4.54 7.62 -5.93
N TYR A 210 -3.75 6.59 -5.69
CA TYR A 210 -2.60 6.65 -4.78
C TYR A 210 -1.32 6.73 -5.60
N VAL A 211 -0.62 7.85 -5.53
CA VAL A 211 0.62 8.09 -6.29
C VAL A 211 1.82 7.94 -5.37
N LYS A 212 2.56 6.87 -5.54
CA LYS A 212 3.82 6.64 -4.84
C LYS A 212 4.95 7.33 -5.56
N ILE A 213 5.65 8.23 -4.86
CA ILE A 213 6.89 8.86 -5.32
C ILE A 213 8.00 8.37 -4.38
N GLY A 214 8.64 7.27 -4.78
CA GLY A 214 9.75 6.63 -4.07
C GLY A 214 11.01 6.64 -4.91
N THR A 215 11.79 5.55 -4.93
CA THR A 215 12.90 5.36 -5.89
C THR A 215 12.41 5.53 -7.33
N GLY A 216 11.26 4.90 -7.63
CA GLY A 216 10.48 5.09 -8.85
C GLY A 216 9.13 5.78 -8.57
N ILE A 217 8.25 5.82 -9.59
CA ILE A 217 6.92 6.40 -9.53
C ILE A 217 5.90 5.39 -10.03
N GLY A 218 4.86 5.15 -9.22
CA GLY A 218 3.73 4.30 -9.58
C GLY A 218 2.41 4.85 -9.05
N CYS A 219 1.30 4.28 -9.50
CA CYS A 219 -0.05 4.67 -9.12
C CYS A 219 -0.91 3.46 -8.79
N GLY A 220 -1.45 3.38 -7.59
CA GLY A 220 -2.54 2.48 -7.26
C GLY A 220 -3.87 3.13 -7.63
N ILE A 221 -4.73 2.39 -8.31
CA ILE A 221 -6.01 2.87 -8.81
C ILE A 221 -7.11 2.14 -8.05
N VAL A 222 -8.04 2.89 -7.46
CA VAL A 222 -9.23 2.33 -6.81
C VAL A 222 -10.47 2.87 -7.51
N VAL A 223 -11.37 1.96 -7.89
CA VAL A 223 -12.65 2.22 -8.57
C VAL A 223 -13.75 1.52 -7.80
N ASP A 224 -14.81 2.23 -7.45
CA ASP A 224 -15.93 1.68 -6.68
C ASP A 224 -15.52 0.99 -5.38
N GLY A 225 -14.40 1.40 -4.78
CA GLY A 225 -13.85 0.82 -3.57
C GLY A 225 -12.99 -0.43 -3.80
N GLU A 226 -12.72 -0.81 -5.05
CA GLU A 226 -11.92 -1.99 -5.40
C GLU A 226 -10.64 -1.59 -6.14
N LEU A 227 -9.53 -2.27 -5.84
CA LEU A 227 -8.26 -2.07 -6.55
C LEU A 227 -8.40 -2.49 -8.03
N TYR A 228 -8.15 -1.56 -8.92
CA TYR A 228 -8.11 -1.81 -10.36
C TYR A 228 -6.68 -2.13 -10.81
N ARG A 229 -6.44 -3.39 -11.17
CA ARG A 229 -5.12 -3.89 -11.59
C ARG A 229 -4.93 -3.93 -13.10
N GLY A 230 -6.01 -3.71 -13.88
CA GLY A 230 -6.01 -3.95 -15.33
C GLY A 230 -6.01 -5.46 -15.65
N VAL A 231 -5.90 -5.78 -16.93
CA VAL A 231 -5.99 -7.17 -17.42
C VAL A 231 -4.79 -8.01 -16.95
N ASP A 232 -3.59 -7.44 -17.03
CA ASP A 232 -2.32 -8.12 -16.75
C ASP A 232 -1.62 -7.64 -15.46
N GLY A 233 -2.33 -6.91 -14.60
CA GLY A 233 -1.76 -6.40 -13.35
C GLY A 233 -0.88 -5.15 -13.50
N CYS A 234 -0.85 -4.50 -14.67
CA CYS A 234 0.04 -3.38 -14.98
C CYS A 234 -0.67 -2.01 -14.93
N ALA A 235 -1.94 -1.94 -14.49
CA ALA A 235 -2.60 -0.64 -14.37
C ALA A 235 -1.90 0.23 -13.32
N GLY A 236 -1.66 1.51 -13.66
CA GLY A 236 -1.02 2.45 -12.75
C GLY A 236 0.48 2.64 -12.92
N ASP A 237 1.08 2.07 -13.96
CA ASP A 237 2.52 2.23 -14.26
C ASP A 237 2.83 3.60 -14.89
N ILE A 238 2.43 4.67 -14.18
CA ILE A 238 2.52 6.06 -14.65
C ILE A 238 3.96 6.59 -14.72
N GLY A 239 4.87 5.96 -14.01
CA GLY A 239 6.29 6.31 -14.01
C GLY A 239 6.93 6.17 -15.39
N HIS A 240 6.37 5.30 -16.25
CA HIS A 240 6.87 5.07 -17.59
C HIS A 240 6.12 5.83 -18.68
N ILE A 241 5.17 6.72 -18.32
CA ILE A 241 4.60 7.70 -19.25
C ILE A 241 5.71 8.63 -19.72
N ARG A 242 5.85 8.77 -21.04
CA ARG A 242 6.81 9.71 -21.65
C ARG A 242 6.34 11.15 -21.41
N VAL A 243 7.16 11.95 -20.76
CA VAL A 243 6.89 13.38 -20.48
C VAL A 243 7.75 14.33 -21.31
N GLU A 244 8.86 13.81 -21.87
CA GLU A 244 9.79 14.55 -22.73
C GLU A 244 10.21 13.66 -23.89
N ASP A 245 10.39 14.22 -25.08
CA ASP A 245 10.86 13.46 -26.26
C ASP A 245 12.34 13.05 -26.14
N PHE A 246 13.12 13.87 -25.48
CA PHE A 246 14.54 13.64 -25.21
C PHE A 246 14.81 13.72 -23.73
N GLY A 247 15.78 12.94 -23.25
CA GLY A 247 16.10 12.97 -21.83
C GLY A 247 16.88 11.74 -21.37
N PRO A 248 16.94 11.50 -20.06
CA PRO A 248 17.63 10.35 -19.51
C PRO A 248 16.94 9.04 -19.91
N THR A 249 17.76 8.01 -20.09
CA THR A 249 17.27 6.63 -20.27
C THR A 249 16.67 6.15 -18.96
N CYS A 250 15.46 5.61 -19.02
CA CYS A 250 14.78 4.97 -17.91
C CYS A 250 15.26 3.53 -17.70
N ALA A 251 15.15 3.00 -16.50
CA ALA A 251 15.44 1.60 -16.20
C ALA A 251 14.62 0.61 -17.05
N CYS A 252 13.43 1.02 -17.52
CA CYS A 252 12.61 0.21 -18.44
C CYS A 252 13.13 0.15 -19.88
N GLY A 253 14.25 0.81 -20.18
CA GLY A 253 14.87 0.87 -21.52
C GLY A 253 14.37 2.02 -22.42
N ASN A 254 13.27 2.68 -22.07
CA ASN A 254 12.75 3.84 -22.81
C ASN A 254 13.46 5.15 -22.40
N THR A 255 13.26 6.20 -23.20
CA THR A 255 13.78 7.55 -22.93
C THR A 255 12.61 8.50 -22.62
N GLY A 256 12.84 9.44 -21.71
CA GLY A 256 11.86 10.51 -21.45
C GLY A 256 10.73 10.13 -20.50
N CYS A 257 10.81 9.02 -19.78
CA CYS A 257 9.82 8.60 -18.79
C CYS A 257 9.76 9.57 -17.59
N LEU A 258 8.57 9.76 -17.01
CA LEU A 258 8.36 10.58 -15.80
C LEU A 258 9.31 10.19 -14.67
N GLU A 259 9.46 8.90 -14.40
CA GLU A 259 10.32 8.35 -13.35
C GLU A 259 11.79 8.74 -13.54
N ALA A 260 12.28 8.74 -14.78
CA ALA A 260 13.66 9.08 -15.10
C ALA A 260 14.01 10.56 -14.83
N PHE A 261 13.00 11.43 -14.67
CA PHE A 261 13.15 12.83 -14.29
C PHE A 261 12.77 13.12 -12.84
N SER A 262 11.74 12.45 -12.31
CA SER A 262 11.06 12.86 -11.08
C SER A 262 11.01 11.78 -10.00
N GLY A 263 11.48 10.57 -10.28
CA GLY A 263 11.67 9.54 -9.26
C GLY A 263 12.82 9.87 -8.30
N GLY A 264 12.81 9.27 -7.11
CA GLY A 264 13.84 9.53 -6.09
C GLY A 264 15.26 9.24 -6.57
N ALA A 265 15.46 8.20 -7.40
CA ALA A 265 16.75 7.91 -8.00
C ALA A 265 17.20 9.01 -8.97
N ALA A 266 16.27 9.57 -9.75
CA ALA A 266 16.54 10.68 -10.65
C ALA A 266 16.89 11.95 -9.86
N LEU A 267 16.12 12.26 -8.82
CA LEU A 267 16.38 13.40 -7.94
C LEU A 267 17.74 13.32 -7.23
N ALA A 268 18.11 12.14 -6.73
CA ALA A 268 19.43 11.92 -6.14
C ALA A 268 20.57 12.14 -7.14
N ARG A 269 20.40 11.69 -8.39
CA ARG A 269 21.35 11.92 -9.48
C ARG A 269 21.51 13.42 -9.77
N GLU A 270 20.41 14.16 -9.89
CA GLU A 270 20.41 15.60 -10.16
C GLU A 270 21.01 16.40 -8.97
N ALA A 271 20.70 15.98 -7.72
CA ALA A 271 21.33 16.56 -6.53
C ALA A 271 22.85 16.37 -6.54
N LEU A 272 23.33 15.19 -6.90
CA LEU A 272 24.76 14.89 -7.02
C LEU A 272 25.42 15.74 -8.13
N ALA A 273 24.75 15.90 -9.27
CA ALA A 273 25.24 16.74 -10.36
C ALA A 273 25.29 18.22 -9.94
N ALA A 274 24.31 18.73 -9.21
CA ALA A 274 24.28 20.09 -8.68
C ALA A 274 25.41 20.34 -7.66
N ALA A 275 25.63 19.37 -6.74
CA ALA A 275 26.71 19.43 -5.76
C ALA A 275 28.09 19.49 -6.44
N ARG A 276 28.36 18.57 -7.37
CA ARG A 276 29.66 18.46 -8.07
C ARG A 276 29.96 19.64 -8.98
N SER A 277 28.94 20.26 -9.55
CA SER A 277 29.10 21.45 -10.42
C SER A 277 29.15 22.79 -9.65
N GLY A 278 29.05 22.74 -8.31
CA GLY A 278 29.03 23.94 -7.49
C GLY A 278 27.75 24.79 -7.57
N ARG A 279 26.69 24.28 -8.23
CA ARG A 279 25.38 24.96 -8.33
C ARG A 279 24.59 24.95 -7.02
N SER A 280 24.88 24.02 -6.13
CA SER A 280 24.29 23.93 -4.80
C SER A 280 25.39 23.76 -3.75
N PRO A 281 25.76 24.81 -3.05
CA PRO A 281 26.73 24.73 -1.96
C PRO A 281 26.26 23.81 -0.82
N VAL A 282 24.98 23.82 -0.50
CA VAL A 282 24.42 22.99 0.59
C VAL A 282 24.49 21.52 0.25
N LEU A 283 24.14 21.13 -0.98
CA LEU A 283 24.26 19.73 -1.41
C LEU A 283 25.73 19.30 -1.51
N ALA A 284 26.66 20.21 -1.83
CA ALA A 284 28.09 19.92 -1.82
C ALA A 284 28.62 19.66 -0.40
N GLU A 285 28.17 20.41 0.61
CA GLU A 285 28.48 20.17 2.01
C GLU A 285 27.96 18.81 2.47
N LEU A 286 26.67 18.51 2.18
CA LEU A 286 26.06 17.23 2.52
C LEU A 286 26.77 16.05 1.84
N LEU A 287 27.19 16.20 0.59
CA LEU A 287 27.97 15.20 -0.13
C LEU A 287 29.31 14.94 0.54
N ALA A 288 30.02 16.01 0.96
CA ALA A 288 31.30 15.88 1.64
C ALA A 288 31.18 15.21 3.02
N GLU A 289 30.06 15.44 3.71
CA GLU A 289 29.77 14.85 5.02
C GLU A 289 29.37 13.36 4.93
N LYS A 290 28.47 13.02 3.98
CA LYS A 290 27.82 11.71 3.90
C LYS A 290 28.45 10.73 2.90
N GLY A 291 29.21 11.25 1.95
CA GLY A 291 29.78 10.50 0.83
C GLY A 291 28.82 10.21 -0.32
N GLU A 292 27.50 10.27 -0.07
CA GLU A 292 26.44 10.07 -1.06
C GLU A 292 25.25 11.00 -0.80
N LEU A 293 24.42 11.21 -1.80
CA LEU A 293 23.19 12.00 -1.69
C LEU A 293 21.96 11.16 -2.05
N SER A 294 20.90 11.37 -1.30
CA SER A 294 19.56 10.83 -1.52
C SER A 294 18.58 11.94 -1.94
N ALA A 295 17.36 11.58 -2.30
CA ALA A 295 16.32 12.56 -2.55
C ALA A 295 15.98 13.37 -1.28
N GLU A 296 16.08 12.77 -0.09
CA GLU A 296 15.81 13.45 1.19
C GLU A 296 16.78 14.59 1.49
N ASP A 297 18.02 14.54 0.96
CA ASP A 297 19.00 15.61 1.13
C ASP A 297 18.59 16.90 0.40
N ILE A 298 17.76 16.77 -0.64
CA ILE A 298 17.15 17.93 -1.31
C ILE A 298 16.23 18.68 -0.34
N ALA A 299 15.46 17.97 0.51
CA ALA A 299 14.62 18.63 1.52
C ALA A 299 15.44 19.42 2.53
N ILE A 300 16.59 18.87 2.96
CA ILE A 300 17.52 19.57 3.86
C ILE A 300 18.06 20.83 3.18
N ALA A 301 18.47 20.73 1.91
CA ALA A 301 18.97 21.86 1.15
C ALA A 301 17.88 22.95 0.94
N VAL A 302 16.65 22.55 0.63
CA VAL A 302 15.50 23.47 0.54
C VAL A 302 15.26 24.21 1.86
N ALA A 303 15.29 23.48 3.00
CA ALA A 303 15.11 24.07 4.32
C ALA A 303 16.22 25.07 4.67
N ARG A 304 17.43 24.92 4.09
CA ARG A 304 18.55 25.85 4.20
C ARG A 304 18.51 26.98 3.16
N GLY A 305 17.47 27.06 2.33
CA GLY A 305 17.27 28.12 1.34
C GLY A 305 18.07 27.95 0.04
N ASP A 306 18.52 26.74 -0.29
CA ASP A 306 19.26 26.45 -1.51
C ASP A 306 18.36 26.56 -2.76
N ALA A 307 18.66 27.55 -3.62
CA ALA A 307 17.85 27.87 -4.79
C ALA A 307 17.82 26.72 -5.82
N GLN A 308 18.92 25.97 -5.98
CA GLN A 308 19.00 24.85 -6.90
C GLN A 308 18.13 23.67 -6.41
N ALA A 309 18.15 23.40 -5.10
CA ALA A 309 17.29 22.37 -4.50
C ALA A 309 15.79 22.72 -4.66
N VAL A 310 15.42 23.99 -4.46
CA VAL A 310 14.05 24.48 -4.72
C VAL A 310 13.66 24.27 -6.18
N GLN A 311 14.57 24.54 -7.13
CA GLN A 311 14.32 24.37 -8.55
C GLN A 311 14.09 22.87 -8.90
N LEU A 312 14.88 21.96 -8.36
CA LEU A 312 14.71 20.51 -8.56
C LEU A 312 13.33 20.04 -8.10
N ILE A 313 12.85 20.50 -6.94
CA ILE A 313 11.51 20.17 -6.44
C ILE A 313 10.42 20.73 -7.36
N ARG A 314 10.55 21.98 -7.82
CA ARG A 314 9.58 22.60 -8.72
C ARG A 314 9.48 21.86 -10.06
N GLU A 315 10.62 21.56 -10.68
CA GLU A 315 10.64 20.81 -11.94
C GLU A 315 10.03 19.42 -11.81
N SER A 316 10.35 18.71 -10.73
CA SER A 316 9.76 17.41 -10.44
C SER A 316 8.24 17.52 -10.24
N GLY A 317 7.78 18.44 -9.39
CA GLY A 317 6.37 18.69 -9.13
C GLY A 317 5.60 19.12 -10.39
N HIS A 318 6.25 19.90 -11.26
CA HIS A 318 5.68 20.32 -12.54
C HIS A 318 5.39 19.11 -13.45
N ARG A 319 6.37 18.22 -13.66
CA ARG A 319 6.21 17.02 -14.51
C ARG A 319 5.18 16.05 -13.94
N ILE A 320 5.21 15.80 -12.63
CA ILE A 320 4.22 14.97 -11.96
C ILE A 320 2.83 15.57 -12.13
N GLY A 321 2.66 16.89 -11.89
CA GLY A 321 1.39 17.58 -12.05
C GLY A 321 0.84 17.54 -13.47
N GLN A 322 1.71 17.53 -14.50
CA GLN A 322 1.28 17.36 -15.90
C GLN A 322 0.67 15.97 -16.14
N VAL A 323 1.33 14.91 -15.65
CA VAL A 323 0.80 13.55 -15.77
C VAL A 323 -0.51 13.42 -14.99
N LEU A 324 -0.56 13.95 -13.75
CA LEU A 324 -1.79 13.90 -12.95
C LEU A 324 -2.94 14.67 -13.61
N ALA A 325 -2.70 15.79 -14.27
CA ALA A 325 -3.74 16.50 -15.03
C ALA A 325 -4.33 15.63 -16.16
N SER A 326 -3.49 14.82 -16.82
CA SER A 326 -3.96 13.86 -17.82
C SER A 326 -4.81 12.76 -17.20
N LEU A 327 -4.37 12.22 -16.02
CA LEU A 327 -5.12 11.21 -15.29
C LEU A 327 -6.46 11.76 -14.75
N VAL A 328 -6.48 13.00 -14.26
CA VAL A 328 -7.73 13.67 -13.84
C VAL A 328 -8.71 13.77 -15.01
N SER A 329 -8.23 14.12 -16.18
CA SER A 329 -9.08 14.23 -17.39
C SER A 329 -9.56 12.86 -17.88
N PHE A 330 -8.78 11.81 -17.69
CA PHE A 330 -9.11 10.45 -18.15
C PHE A 330 -9.96 9.68 -17.13
N PHE A 331 -9.61 9.74 -15.85
CA PHE A 331 -10.18 8.90 -14.79
C PHE A 331 -11.19 9.63 -13.91
N ASN A 332 -11.06 10.97 -13.76
CA ASN A 332 -11.90 11.84 -12.91
C ASN A 332 -12.02 11.33 -11.46
N PRO A 333 -10.90 11.18 -10.72
CA PRO A 333 -10.89 10.65 -9.36
C PRO A 333 -11.56 11.62 -8.38
N GLY A 334 -12.13 11.09 -7.29
CA GLY A 334 -12.64 11.87 -6.16
C GLY A 334 -11.55 12.34 -5.19
N LEU A 335 -10.35 11.72 -5.24
CA LEU A 335 -9.22 12.02 -4.36
C LEU A 335 -7.91 11.59 -5.04
N ILE A 336 -6.83 12.34 -4.82
CA ILE A 336 -5.46 11.89 -5.14
C ILE A 336 -4.63 11.92 -3.85
N VAL A 337 -4.04 10.79 -3.49
CA VAL A 337 -3.13 10.65 -2.35
C VAL A 337 -1.70 10.56 -2.86
N ILE A 338 -0.83 11.40 -2.38
CA ILE A 338 0.61 11.38 -2.70
C ILE A 338 1.36 10.74 -1.54
N GLY A 339 2.05 9.64 -1.81
CA GLY A 339 2.84 8.92 -0.81
C GLY A 339 4.25 8.58 -1.30
N GLY A 340 4.94 7.73 -0.53
CA GLY A 340 6.32 7.37 -0.78
C GLY A 340 7.32 8.35 -0.16
N ARG A 341 8.62 7.98 -0.22
CA ARG A 341 9.68 8.74 0.50
C ARG A 341 9.88 10.16 -0.03
N VAL A 342 9.70 10.37 -1.34
CA VAL A 342 9.85 11.69 -1.97
C VAL A 342 8.72 12.64 -1.58
N SER A 343 7.55 12.15 -1.14
CA SER A 343 6.50 13.01 -0.60
C SER A 343 6.97 13.78 0.65
N LYS A 344 7.98 13.26 1.38
CA LYS A 344 8.62 13.90 2.53
C LYS A 344 9.50 15.11 2.14
N LEU A 345 9.69 15.40 0.84
CA LEU A 345 10.38 16.64 0.37
C LEU A 345 9.59 17.92 0.71
N GLY A 346 8.43 17.77 1.31
CA GLY A 346 7.69 18.86 1.94
C GLY A 346 6.61 19.49 1.07
N HIS A 347 6.04 20.56 1.62
CA HIS A 347 4.89 21.25 1.02
C HIS A 347 5.17 21.87 -0.37
N GLY A 348 6.43 22.14 -0.70
CA GLY A 348 6.81 22.74 -1.99
C GLY A 348 6.49 21.81 -3.17
N LEU A 349 6.79 20.51 -3.04
CA LEU A 349 6.46 19.52 -4.06
C LEU A 349 4.94 19.40 -4.26
N LEU A 350 4.21 19.25 -3.16
CA LEU A 350 2.74 19.13 -3.21
C LEU A 350 2.07 20.40 -3.78
N ALA A 351 2.57 21.58 -3.40
CA ALA A 351 2.05 22.85 -3.91
C ALA A 351 2.22 22.96 -5.43
N GLU A 352 3.39 22.58 -5.96
CA GLU A 352 3.64 22.60 -7.41
C GLU A 352 2.76 21.56 -8.14
N ILE A 353 2.66 20.33 -7.61
CA ILE A 353 1.78 19.30 -8.15
C ILE A 353 0.34 19.82 -8.24
N ARG A 354 -0.20 20.38 -7.15
CA ARG A 354 -1.56 20.98 -7.11
C ARG A 354 -1.71 22.10 -8.12
N SER A 355 -0.76 23.04 -8.13
CA SER A 355 -0.79 24.19 -9.03
C SER A 355 -0.87 23.79 -10.49
N VAL A 356 -0.05 22.82 -10.91
CA VAL A 356 -0.03 22.35 -12.31
C VAL A 356 -1.28 21.52 -12.62
N THR A 357 -1.66 20.59 -11.76
CA THR A 357 -2.84 19.75 -11.97
C THR A 357 -4.10 20.59 -12.11
N TYR A 358 -4.36 21.51 -11.18
CA TYR A 358 -5.57 22.34 -11.22
C TYR A 358 -5.60 23.31 -12.40
N ARG A 359 -4.45 23.89 -12.77
CA ARG A 359 -4.35 24.83 -13.89
C ARG A 359 -4.53 24.17 -15.26
N ARG A 360 -4.19 22.87 -15.39
CA ARG A 360 -4.24 22.12 -16.65
C ARG A 360 -5.50 21.26 -16.81
N SER A 361 -6.29 21.12 -15.77
CA SER A 361 -7.54 20.33 -15.80
C SER A 361 -8.77 21.24 -15.90
N LEU A 362 -9.87 20.67 -16.37
CA LEU A 362 -11.15 21.42 -16.45
C LEU A 362 -11.66 21.72 -15.03
N PRO A 363 -12.26 22.90 -14.79
CA PRO A 363 -12.77 23.30 -13.48
C PRO A 363 -13.77 22.32 -12.87
N LEU A 364 -14.62 21.67 -13.69
CA LEU A 364 -15.57 20.67 -13.21
C LEU A 364 -14.87 19.45 -12.58
N ALA A 365 -13.74 19.03 -13.13
CA ALA A 365 -12.99 17.88 -12.64
C ALA A 365 -12.14 18.19 -11.39
N THR A 366 -11.83 19.47 -11.14
CA THR A 366 -10.91 19.88 -10.06
C THR A 366 -11.56 20.71 -8.97
N GLY A 367 -12.80 21.17 -9.15
CA GLY A 367 -13.47 22.06 -8.19
C GLY A 367 -13.56 21.48 -6.76
N ASN A 368 -13.68 20.16 -6.64
CA ASN A 368 -13.74 19.44 -5.36
C ASN A 368 -12.73 18.29 -5.28
N LEU A 369 -11.64 18.32 -6.05
CA LEU A 369 -10.63 17.28 -6.06
C LEU A 369 -9.54 17.59 -5.04
N PRO A 370 -9.50 16.95 -3.87
CA PRO A 370 -8.36 17.06 -2.95
C PRO A 370 -7.16 16.26 -3.51
N ILE A 371 -5.98 16.88 -3.41
CA ILE A 371 -4.69 16.22 -3.63
C ILE A 371 -3.95 16.35 -2.30
N VAL A 372 -3.74 15.25 -1.58
CA VAL A 372 -3.25 15.25 -0.20
C VAL A 372 -2.04 14.35 -0.03
N LEU A 373 -1.30 14.51 1.06
CA LEU A 373 -0.24 13.56 1.43
C LEU A 373 -0.84 12.38 2.20
N SER A 374 -0.23 11.20 2.02
CA SER A 374 -0.43 10.05 2.88
C SER A 374 0.07 10.34 4.30
N GLU A 375 -0.69 9.92 5.31
CA GLU A 375 -0.35 10.09 6.73
C GLU A 375 0.08 8.78 7.39
N LEU A 376 -0.08 7.62 6.73
CA LEU A 376 0.20 6.30 7.31
C LEU A 376 1.69 5.96 7.44
N GLY A 377 2.57 6.69 6.77
CA GLY A 377 4.01 6.42 6.83
C GLY A 377 4.37 4.99 6.43
N ASP A 378 5.24 4.35 7.23
CA ASP A 378 5.72 3.00 6.96
C ASP A 378 4.68 1.91 7.29
N GLU A 379 3.65 2.23 8.06
CA GLU A 379 2.56 1.29 8.41
C GLU A 379 1.58 1.08 7.25
N GLY A 380 1.45 2.06 6.34
CA GLY A 380 0.50 1.98 5.22
C GLY A 380 0.68 0.72 4.37
N GLY A 381 1.93 0.32 4.11
CA GLY A 381 2.24 -0.91 3.39
C GLY A 381 1.91 -2.18 4.17
N VAL A 382 2.16 -2.18 5.49
CA VAL A 382 1.82 -3.31 6.38
C VAL A 382 0.31 -3.51 6.45
N ILE A 383 -0.43 -2.43 6.72
CA ILE A 383 -1.89 -2.45 6.80
C ILE A 383 -2.50 -2.89 5.47
N GLY A 384 -2.02 -2.34 4.35
CA GLY A 384 -2.52 -2.67 3.03
C GLY A 384 -2.27 -4.13 2.64
N ALA A 385 -1.09 -4.66 2.92
CA ALA A 385 -0.77 -6.06 2.70
C ALA A 385 -1.66 -6.97 3.57
N ALA A 386 -1.84 -6.65 4.85
CA ALA A 386 -2.75 -7.36 5.75
C ALA A 386 -4.21 -7.23 5.29
N HIS A 387 -4.63 -6.08 4.75
CA HIS A 387 -5.96 -5.90 4.19
C HIS A 387 -6.21 -6.83 3.00
N LEU A 388 -5.29 -6.91 2.05
CA LEU A 388 -5.41 -7.77 0.87
C LEU A 388 -5.54 -9.25 1.24
N ILE A 389 -4.70 -9.74 2.16
CA ILE A 389 -4.80 -11.14 2.60
C ILE A 389 -6.07 -11.38 3.42
N SER A 390 -6.48 -10.46 4.29
CA SER A 390 -7.72 -10.60 5.06
C SER A 390 -8.94 -10.70 4.12
N ALA A 391 -9.00 -9.89 3.07
CA ALA A 391 -10.05 -9.96 2.07
C ALA A 391 -10.08 -11.33 1.36
N SER A 392 -8.90 -11.89 1.04
CA SER A 392 -8.78 -13.22 0.44
C SER A 392 -9.19 -14.35 1.39
N VAL A 393 -8.83 -14.25 2.67
CA VAL A 393 -9.18 -15.26 3.70
C VAL A 393 -10.67 -15.21 4.05
N TYR A 394 -11.24 -14.00 4.07
CA TYR A 394 -12.67 -13.79 4.32
C TYR A 394 -13.53 -14.05 3.07
N ALA A 395 -12.93 -14.16 1.88
CA ALA A 395 -13.67 -14.59 0.70
C ALA A 395 -14.12 -16.06 0.81
N PRO A 396 -15.28 -16.44 0.21
CA PRO A 396 -15.70 -17.82 0.16
C PRO A 396 -14.65 -18.70 -0.52
N SER A 397 -14.42 -19.88 0.01
CA SER A 397 -13.62 -20.88 -0.70
C SER A 397 -14.26 -21.13 -2.07
N SER A 398 -13.48 -20.98 -3.16
CA SER A 398 -13.92 -21.16 -4.55
C SER A 398 -14.44 -22.59 -4.79
N GLY A 399 -15.70 -22.79 -4.50
CA GLY A 399 -16.41 -24.05 -4.63
C GLY A 399 -17.89 -23.89 -5.05
N GLU A 400 -18.41 -22.64 -5.01
CA GLU A 400 -19.77 -22.33 -5.45
C GLU A 400 -19.75 -21.01 -6.23
N ALA A 401 -19.56 -21.09 -7.54
CA ALA A 401 -19.92 -20.07 -8.52
C ALA A 401 -21.02 -20.62 -9.43
#